data_acde52065536e5aa30d05f0df32b4c41
#
_entry.id   acde52065536e5aa30d05f0df32b4c41
#
_cell.length_a   1.000
_cell.length_b   1.000
_cell.length_c   1.000
_cell.angle_alpha   90.00
_cell.angle_beta   90.00
_cell.angle_gamma   90.00
#
_symmetry.space_group_name_H-M   'P 1'
#
loop_
_entity.id
_entity.type
_entity.pdbx_description
1 polymer ?
#
loop_
_entity_poly.entity_id
_entity_poly.type
_entity_poly.pdbx_seq_one_letter_code
_entity_poly.pdbx_strand_id
1 'polypeptide(L)'
;MSINLREDIRPLSSINSNALEIFNSVNERKNPIVFTQDGLPCGVLLDVESYQNMIDALSILKLIQISENSIQNEELVKSEQVFEDLRYELNLQ
;
A
#
# COMPACT_ATOMS: atom_id res chain seq x y z
N MET A 1 11.61 4.33 0.40
CA MET A 1 11.39 3.10 -0.37
C MET A 1 11.98 3.27 -1.76
N SER A 2 13.01 2.51 -2.11
CA SER A 2 13.64 2.60 -3.42
C SER A 2 13.37 1.33 -4.21
N ILE A 3 13.15 1.47 -5.51
CA ILE A 3 12.88 0.34 -6.40
C ILE A 3 14.16 -0.03 -7.13
N ASN A 4 14.55 -1.29 -7.01
CA ASN A 4 15.67 -1.84 -7.76
C ASN A 4 15.12 -2.46 -9.04
N LEU A 5 15.50 -1.91 -10.19
CA LEU A 5 14.97 -2.33 -11.48
C LEU A 5 15.23 -3.79 -11.81
N ARG A 6 16.25 -4.41 -11.23
CA ARG A 6 16.57 -5.81 -11.49
C ARG A 6 15.80 -6.79 -10.61
N GLU A 7 15.58 -6.42 -9.35
CA GLU A 7 15.00 -7.31 -8.35
C GLU A 7 13.54 -7.02 -8.08
N ASP A 8 13.15 -5.75 -8.23
CA ASP A 8 11.83 -5.28 -7.82
C ASP A 8 10.82 -5.18 -8.97
N ILE A 9 11.24 -5.48 -10.19
CA ILE A 9 10.35 -5.54 -11.34
C ILE A 9 10.41 -6.96 -11.92
N ARG A 10 9.27 -7.64 -11.93
CA ARG A 10 9.18 -9.03 -12.40
C ARG A 10 7.96 -9.24 -13.28
N PRO A 11 8.02 -10.19 -14.22
CA PRO A 11 6.83 -10.53 -14.99
C PRO A 11 5.77 -11.17 -14.11
N LEU A 12 4.51 -10.90 -14.41
CA LEU A 12 3.39 -11.45 -13.65
C LEU A 12 3.41 -12.98 -13.61
N SER A 13 3.85 -13.61 -14.68
CA SER A 13 3.92 -15.07 -14.76
C SER A 13 4.84 -15.70 -13.71
N SER A 14 5.78 -14.93 -13.13
CA SER A 14 6.67 -15.46 -12.10
C SER A 14 5.93 -15.83 -10.81
N ILE A 15 4.74 -15.32 -10.59
CA ILE A 15 3.92 -15.68 -9.43
C ILE A 15 3.54 -17.17 -9.46
N ASN A 16 3.28 -17.70 -10.65
CA ASN A 16 2.84 -19.10 -10.79
C ASN A 16 3.88 -20.12 -10.31
N SER A 17 5.16 -19.82 -10.45
CA SER A 17 6.22 -20.75 -10.10
C SER A 17 6.95 -20.41 -8.82
N ASN A 18 6.98 -19.14 -8.41
CA ASN A 18 7.82 -18.66 -7.32
C ASN A 18 7.04 -17.81 -6.28
N ALA A 19 5.75 -18.02 -6.15
CA ALA A 19 4.90 -17.19 -5.28
C ALA A 19 5.44 -17.08 -3.85
N LEU A 20 5.76 -18.20 -3.23
CA LEU A 20 6.23 -18.21 -1.84
C LEU A 20 7.55 -17.46 -1.68
N GLU A 21 8.48 -17.68 -2.59
CA GLU A 21 9.78 -17.00 -2.58
C GLU A 21 9.59 -15.48 -2.75
N ILE A 22 8.71 -15.09 -3.65
CA ILE A 22 8.42 -13.67 -3.91
C ILE A 22 7.83 -13.02 -2.66
N PHE A 23 6.84 -13.64 -2.03
CA PHE A 23 6.24 -13.12 -0.80
C PHE A 23 7.24 -13.04 0.35
N ASN A 24 8.08 -14.05 0.51
CA ASN A 24 9.12 -14.04 1.54
C ASN A 24 10.13 -12.91 1.31
N SER A 25 10.52 -12.70 0.06
CA SER A 25 11.43 -11.62 -0.30
C SER A 25 10.86 -10.25 0.03
N VAL A 26 9.60 -10.02 -0.30
CA VAL A 26 8.92 -8.77 0.00
C VAL A 26 8.84 -8.54 1.51
N ASN A 27 8.52 -9.57 2.28
CA ASN A 27 8.42 -9.46 3.73
C ASN A 27 9.78 -9.20 4.40
N GLU A 28 10.85 -9.81 3.92
CA GLU A 28 12.18 -9.63 4.49
C GLU A 28 12.78 -8.28 4.12
N ARG A 29 12.69 -7.90 2.85
CA ARG A 29 13.34 -6.70 2.33
C ARG A 29 12.52 -5.44 2.54
N LYS A 30 11.23 -5.57 2.77
CA LYS A 30 10.31 -4.42 2.92
C LYS A 30 10.29 -3.49 1.72
N ASN A 31 10.56 -4.03 0.54
CA ASN A 31 10.51 -3.30 -0.73
C ASN A 31 9.38 -3.86 -1.60
N PRO A 32 8.62 -3.00 -2.27
CA PRO A 32 7.57 -3.46 -3.17
C PRO A 32 8.16 -4.12 -4.42
N ILE A 33 7.40 -5.05 -4.97
CA ILE A 33 7.71 -5.66 -6.27
C ILE A 33 6.63 -5.22 -7.25
N VAL A 34 7.06 -4.68 -8.40
CA VAL A 34 6.16 -4.30 -9.48
C VAL A 34 6.08 -5.47 -10.46
N PHE A 35 4.86 -5.89 -10.76
CA PHE A 35 4.62 -6.94 -11.75
C PHE A 35 4.24 -6.33 -13.08
N THR A 36 4.77 -6.92 -14.15
CA THR A 36 4.51 -6.48 -15.51
C THR A 36 3.81 -7.57 -16.30
N GLN A 37 2.99 -7.17 -17.26
CA GLN A 37 2.35 -8.05 -18.22
C GLN A 37 2.53 -7.41 -19.60
N ASP A 38 3.08 -8.17 -20.54
CA ASP A 38 3.39 -7.68 -21.90
C ASP A 38 4.24 -6.40 -21.88
N GLY A 39 5.18 -6.34 -20.94
CA GLY A 39 6.08 -5.19 -20.79
C GLY A 39 5.48 -3.97 -20.11
N LEU A 40 4.23 -4.04 -19.65
CA LEU A 40 3.55 -2.93 -18.99
C LEU A 40 3.30 -3.24 -17.52
N PRO A 41 3.48 -2.27 -16.62
CA PRO A 41 3.15 -2.48 -15.20
C PRO A 41 1.68 -2.83 -15.05
N CYS A 42 1.38 -3.87 -14.29
CA CYS A 42 0.00 -4.29 -14.05
C CYS A 42 -0.36 -4.41 -12.57
N GLY A 43 0.62 -4.46 -11.67
CA GLY A 43 0.32 -4.57 -10.25
C GLY A 43 1.56 -4.42 -9.39
N VAL A 44 1.33 -4.27 -8.09
CA VAL A 44 2.39 -4.11 -7.10
C VAL A 44 2.11 -5.05 -5.94
N LEU A 45 3.15 -5.74 -5.46
CA LEU A 45 3.10 -6.53 -4.24
C LEU A 45 3.85 -5.81 -3.14
N LEU A 46 3.21 -5.63 -2.00
CA LEU A 46 3.76 -4.91 -0.86
C LEU A 46 3.51 -5.73 0.40
N ASP A 47 4.48 -5.76 1.32
CA ASP A 47 4.25 -6.41 2.62
C ASP A 47 3.20 -5.63 3.43
N VAL A 48 2.49 -6.36 4.30
CA VAL A 48 1.37 -5.78 5.03
C VAL A 48 1.79 -4.66 5.99
N GLU A 49 2.97 -4.75 6.58
CA GLU A 49 3.48 -3.72 7.48
C GLU A 49 3.74 -2.40 6.75
N SER A 50 4.41 -2.47 5.60
CA SER A 50 4.65 -1.27 4.77
C SER A 50 3.35 -0.67 4.26
N TYR A 51 2.41 -1.51 3.86
CA TYR A 51 1.09 -1.06 3.44
C TYR A 51 0.38 -0.31 4.58
N GLN A 52 0.39 -0.88 5.78
CA GLN A 52 -0.23 -0.26 6.95
C GLN A 52 0.42 1.10 7.27
N ASN A 53 1.74 1.18 7.17
CA ASN A 53 2.47 2.42 7.40
C ASN A 53 2.09 3.49 6.37
N MET A 54 1.91 3.10 5.11
CA MET A 54 1.45 4.02 4.08
C MET A 54 0.05 4.57 4.37
N ILE A 55 -0.86 3.70 4.75
CA ILE A 55 -2.24 4.10 5.08
C ILE A 55 -2.24 5.05 6.27
N ASP A 56 -1.46 4.76 7.30
CA ASP A 56 -1.36 5.61 8.49
C ASP A 56 -0.77 6.98 8.13
N ALA A 57 0.25 7.03 7.29
CA ALA A 57 0.84 8.30 6.84
C ALA A 57 -0.15 9.14 6.04
N LEU A 58 -0.91 8.52 5.15
CA LEU A 58 -1.96 9.21 4.39
C LEU A 58 -3.06 9.75 5.31
N SER A 59 -3.40 8.99 6.34
CA SER A 59 -4.40 9.41 7.34
C SER A 59 -3.95 10.68 8.07
N ILE A 60 -2.69 10.72 8.51
CA ILE A 60 -2.11 11.86 9.19
C ILE A 60 -2.09 13.10 8.27
N LEU A 61 -1.65 12.93 7.02
CA LEU A 61 -1.61 14.03 6.06
C LEU A 61 -3.00 14.59 5.80
N LYS A 62 -4.00 13.74 5.69
CA LYS A 62 -5.38 14.18 5.44
C LYS A 62 -5.93 14.95 6.64
N LEU A 63 -5.64 14.52 7.86
CA LEU A 63 -6.04 15.23 9.07
C LEU A 63 -5.40 16.62 9.15
N ILE A 64 -4.14 16.75 8.80
CA ILE A 64 -3.43 18.03 8.77
C ILE A 64 -4.06 18.97 7.75
N GLN A 65 -4.35 18.50 6.56
CA GLN A 65 -5.03 19.32 5.53
C GLN A 65 -6.39 19.79 5.99
N ILE A 66 -7.14 18.92 6.64
CA ILE A 66 -8.43 19.25 7.21
C ILE A 66 -8.30 20.38 8.23
N SER A 67 -7.33 20.30 9.13
CA SER A 67 -7.10 21.33 10.14
C SER A 67 -6.68 22.67 9.54
N GLU A 68 -5.78 22.66 8.57
CA GLU A 68 -5.25 23.87 7.94
C GLU A 68 -6.31 24.65 7.15
N ASN A 69 -7.27 23.94 6.57
CA ASN A 69 -8.30 24.57 5.75
C ASN A 69 -9.53 25.01 6.57
N SER A 70 -9.45 24.99 7.88
CA SER A 70 -10.55 25.38 8.79
C SER A 70 -11.83 24.61 8.47
N ILE A 71 -11.71 23.33 8.35
CA ILE A 71 -12.77 22.50 7.83
C ILE A 71 -13.96 22.40 8.76
N GLN A 72 -15.12 22.36 8.15
CA GLN A 72 -16.38 22.12 8.82
C GLN A 72 -16.36 20.74 9.49
N ASN A 73 -17.04 20.63 10.60
CA ASN A 73 -17.12 19.38 11.37
C ASN A 73 -17.59 18.19 10.53
N GLU A 74 -18.43 18.44 9.50
CA GLU A 74 -18.92 17.39 8.63
C GLU A 74 -17.81 16.68 7.84
N GLU A 75 -16.83 17.43 7.31
CA GLU A 75 -15.72 16.84 6.58
C GLU A 75 -14.80 16.06 7.49
N LEU A 76 -14.60 16.54 8.71
CA LEU A 76 -13.81 15.82 9.72
C LEU A 76 -14.46 14.48 10.05
N VAL A 77 -15.77 14.47 10.28
CA VAL A 77 -16.52 13.25 10.57
C VAL A 77 -16.46 12.28 9.39
N LYS A 78 -16.60 12.75 8.17
CA LYS A 78 -16.47 11.89 6.98
C LYS A 78 -15.09 11.27 6.88
N SER A 79 -14.04 12.03 7.17
CA SER A 79 -12.67 11.54 7.13
C SER A 79 -12.44 10.45 8.17
N GLU A 80 -12.92 10.68 9.39
CA GLU A 80 -12.83 9.69 10.47
C GLU A 80 -13.58 8.41 10.11
N GLN A 81 -14.77 8.55 9.50
CA GLN A 81 -15.57 7.42 9.05
C GLN A 81 -14.82 6.58 8.01
N VAL A 82 -14.21 7.22 7.03
CA VAL A 82 -13.43 6.53 6.00
C VAL A 82 -12.25 5.77 6.62
N PHE A 83 -11.55 6.38 7.57
CA PHE A 83 -10.42 5.73 8.22
C PHE A 83 -10.85 4.53 9.07
N GLU A 84 -11.96 4.65 9.78
CA GLU A 84 -12.50 3.53 10.55
C GLU A 84 -12.92 2.40 9.63
N ASP A 85 -13.57 2.70 8.52
CA ASP A 85 -13.97 1.70 7.54
C ASP A 85 -12.75 0.98 6.95
N LEU A 86 -11.69 1.71 6.60
CA LEU A 86 -10.45 1.13 6.11
C LEU A 86 -9.78 0.23 7.15
N ARG A 87 -9.73 0.67 8.40
CA ARG A 87 -9.15 -0.12 9.48
C ARG A 87 -9.96 -1.39 9.72
N TYR A 88 -11.27 -1.29 9.67
CA TYR A 88 -12.15 -2.42 9.82
C TYR A 88 -11.90 -3.46 8.73
N GLU A 89 -11.83 -3.04 7.47
CA GLU A 89 -11.54 -3.92 6.35
C GLU A 89 -10.18 -4.60 6.48
N LEU A 90 -9.15 -3.86 6.89
CA LEU A 90 -7.80 -4.41 7.08
C LEU A 90 -7.76 -5.41 8.23
N ASN A 91 -8.51 -5.19 9.29
CA ASN A 91 -8.53 -6.09 10.44
C ASN A 91 -9.32 -7.38 10.19
N LEU A 92 -10.19 -7.40 9.19
CA LEU A 92 -10.94 -8.59 8.82
C LEU A 92 -10.12 -9.57 7.98
N GLN A 93 -8.98 -9.15 7.50
CA GLN A 93 -8.06 -10.00 6.77
C GLN A 93 -7.03 -10.62 7.71
#